data_0db6806f160e7eb0b042680e03dc49ad
#
_entry.id   0db6806f160e7eb0b042680e03dc49ad
#
_cell.length_a   1.000
_cell.length_b   1.000
_cell.length_c   1.000
_cell.angle_alpha   90.00
_cell.angle_beta   90.00
_cell.angle_gamma   90.00
#
_symmetry.space_group_name_H-M   'P 1'
#
loop_
_entity.id
_entity.type
_entity.pdbx_description
1 polymer ?
#
loop_
_entity_poly.entity_id
_entity_poly.type
_entity_poly.pdbx_seq_one_letter_code
_entity_poly.pdbx_strand_id
1 'polypeptide(L)'
;MLDQVNVSVREETPAREITGKTSYAVMRARIGAFADTLKDEKLRTMFLNCFYSSLDTAAVRLEDGTTFMLTGDIPAMWLRDSSVQVTGYLPFASEDEDVRQLIRGLLKRQFFYITIDPYANAFNREPDNRGHKDDVTDFDSPWIWERKFEIDSLCYPLWLAQKYAQTTGDYSVYDDEFRRALGCILDTFETEQYHGEKSAYFHSRPLYPQFPTLPNGGKGTPVGYTG
;
A
#
# COMPACT_ATOMS: atom_id res chain seq x y z
N MET A 1 4.76 7.08 -32.23
CA MET A 1 3.47 7.66 -31.86
C MET A 1 2.82 6.66 -30.96
N LEU A 2 3.08 6.73 -29.66
CA LEU A 2 2.42 5.90 -28.66
C LEU A 2 1.12 6.63 -28.32
N ASP A 3 0.01 5.96 -28.59
CA ASP A 3 -1.32 6.45 -28.24
C ASP A 3 -1.34 6.79 -26.74
N GLN A 4 -1.72 8.01 -26.42
CA GLN A 4 -2.02 8.43 -25.06
C GLN A 4 -3.06 7.44 -24.52
N VAL A 5 -2.63 6.60 -23.58
CA VAL A 5 -3.56 5.79 -22.79
C VAL A 5 -4.44 6.77 -22.05
N ASN A 6 -5.63 6.92 -22.55
CA ASN A 6 -6.68 7.72 -21.93
C ASN A 6 -7.03 7.01 -20.61
N VAL A 7 -6.37 7.38 -19.52
CA VAL A 7 -6.74 6.95 -18.18
C VAL A 7 -8.08 7.64 -17.89
N SER A 8 -9.15 6.97 -18.28
CA SER A 8 -10.47 7.36 -17.79
C SER A 8 -10.42 7.23 -16.27
N VAL A 9 -10.40 8.39 -15.60
CA VAL A 9 -10.61 8.46 -14.17
C VAL A 9 -11.92 7.73 -13.89
N ARG A 10 -11.83 6.51 -13.36
CA ARG A 10 -13.02 5.79 -12.89
C ARG A 10 -13.60 6.63 -11.76
N GLU A 11 -14.75 7.21 -11.97
CA GLU A 11 -15.62 7.73 -10.91
C GLU A 11 -16.14 6.50 -10.13
N GLU A 12 -15.28 5.89 -9.34
CA GLU A 12 -15.71 4.79 -8.48
C GLU A 12 -16.38 5.38 -7.24
N THR A 13 -17.62 5.02 -7.03
CA THR A 13 -18.31 5.30 -5.76
C THR A 13 -17.48 4.71 -4.63
N PRO A 14 -17.16 5.49 -3.58
CA PRO A 14 -16.37 5.00 -2.47
C PRO A 14 -16.97 3.74 -1.86
N ALA A 15 -16.18 2.68 -1.73
CA ALA A 15 -16.62 1.46 -1.09
C ALA A 15 -16.83 1.69 0.42
N ARG A 16 -17.98 1.26 0.95
CA ARG A 16 -18.31 1.39 2.36
C ARG A 16 -17.46 0.44 3.20
N GLU A 17 -17.22 0.84 4.43
CA GLU A 17 -16.57 -0.01 5.42
C GLU A 17 -17.52 -1.12 5.86
N ILE A 18 -17.02 -2.35 5.92
CA ILE A 18 -17.76 -3.47 6.50
C ILE A 18 -17.77 -3.29 8.03
N THR A 19 -18.94 -3.01 8.58
CA THR A 19 -19.12 -2.91 10.04
C THR A 19 -19.20 -4.30 10.66
N GLY A 20 -18.28 -4.60 11.55
CA GLY A 20 -18.25 -5.87 12.29
C GLY A 20 -16.80 -6.33 12.55
N LYS A 21 -16.61 -6.97 13.70
CA LYS A 21 -15.29 -7.49 14.06
C LYS A 21 -15.01 -8.76 13.25
N THR A 22 -13.97 -8.74 12.44
CA THR A 22 -13.44 -9.95 11.79
C THR A 22 -12.83 -10.87 12.85
N SER A 23 -13.13 -12.16 12.75
CA SER A 23 -12.80 -13.08 13.85
C SER A 23 -11.32 -13.50 13.86
N TYR A 24 -10.71 -13.72 12.68
CA TYR A 24 -9.35 -14.30 12.57
C TYR A 24 -9.18 -15.51 13.50
N ALA A 25 -10.17 -16.41 13.50
CA ALA A 25 -10.36 -17.38 14.58
C ALA A 25 -9.19 -18.36 14.71
N VAL A 26 -8.67 -18.88 13.60
CA VAL A 26 -7.56 -19.85 13.60
C VAL A 26 -6.27 -19.18 14.06
N MET A 27 -5.99 -18.01 13.52
CA MET A 27 -4.80 -17.24 13.91
C MET A 27 -4.85 -16.85 15.39
N ARG A 28 -5.98 -16.30 15.87
CA ARG A 28 -6.13 -15.89 17.29
C ARG A 28 -5.97 -17.09 18.24
N ALA A 29 -6.49 -18.25 17.89
CA ALA A 29 -6.31 -19.46 18.70
C ALA A 29 -4.84 -19.87 18.79
N ARG A 30 -4.09 -19.86 17.68
CA ARG A 30 -2.66 -20.22 17.66
C ARG A 30 -1.80 -19.21 18.41
N ILE A 31 -2.06 -17.93 18.20
CA ILE A 31 -1.32 -16.85 18.90
C ILE A 31 -1.64 -16.84 20.40
N GLY A 32 -2.90 -17.09 20.77
CA GLY A 32 -3.30 -17.24 22.18
C GLY A 32 -2.56 -18.41 22.86
N ALA A 33 -2.53 -19.58 22.22
CA ALA A 33 -1.81 -20.74 22.73
C ALA A 33 -0.29 -20.47 22.89
N PHE A 34 0.30 -19.74 21.95
CA PHE A 34 1.70 -19.30 22.09
C PHE A 34 1.87 -18.33 23.27
N ALA A 35 1.00 -17.32 23.38
CA ALA A 35 1.04 -16.34 24.45
C ALA A 35 0.92 -16.99 25.84
N ASP A 36 0.14 -18.07 25.98
CA ASP A 36 -0.01 -18.82 27.22
C ASP A 36 1.30 -19.53 27.67
N THR A 37 2.26 -19.71 26.78
CA THR A 37 3.60 -20.22 27.12
C THR A 37 4.50 -19.17 27.78
N LEU A 38 4.18 -17.89 27.64
CA LEU A 38 4.94 -16.79 28.20
C LEU A 38 4.67 -16.67 29.70
N LYS A 39 5.73 -16.89 30.52
CA LYS A 39 5.62 -16.89 31.99
C LYS A 39 5.42 -15.49 32.57
N ASP A 40 5.96 -14.47 31.93
CA ASP A 40 5.85 -13.07 32.33
C ASP A 40 4.54 -12.49 31.77
N GLU A 41 3.62 -12.13 32.67
CA GLU A 41 2.29 -11.63 32.29
C GLU A 41 2.35 -10.28 31.58
N LYS A 42 3.29 -9.41 31.94
CA LYS A 42 3.49 -8.14 31.27
C LYS A 42 3.97 -8.32 29.83
N LEU A 43 4.92 -9.25 29.64
CA LEU A 43 5.42 -9.60 28.31
C LEU A 43 4.30 -10.24 27.46
N ARG A 44 3.51 -11.14 28.04
CA ARG A 44 2.36 -11.76 27.38
C ARG A 44 1.34 -10.71 26.92
N THR A 45 0.96 -9.79 27.80
CA THR A 45 0.02 -8.70 27.46
C THR A 45 0.57 -7.81 26.36
N MET A 46 1.84 -7.40 26.48
CA MET A 46 2.49 -6.57 25.47
C MET A 46 2.55 -7.27 24.12
N PHE A 47 2.93 -8.56 24.10
CA PHE A 47 2.97 -9.36 22.88
C PHE A 47 1.61 -9.40 22.16
N LEU A 48 0.53 -9.72 22.88
CA LEU A 48 -0.81 -9.78 22.30
C LEU A 48 -1.27 -8.42 21.76
N ASN A 49 -1.05 -7.34 22.51
CA ASN A 49 -1.40 -6.00 22.09
C ASN A 49 -0.64 -5.58 20.83
N CYS A 50 0.67 -5.80 20.78
CA CYS A 50 1.48 -5.48 19.61
C CYS A 50 1.12 -6.34 18.41
N PHE A 51 0.91 -7.66 18.61
CA PHE A 51 0.59 -8.56 17.51
C PHE A 51 -0.74 -8.23 16.84
N TYR A 52 -1.76 -7.89 17.62
CA TYR A 52 -3.09 -7.58 17.07
C TYR A 52 -3.28 -6.11 16.67
N SER A 53 -2.36 -5.22 17.01
CA SER A 53 -2.51 -3.77 16.82
C SER A 53 -2.94 -3.41 15.39
N SER A 54 -2.21 -3.88 14.38
CA SER A 54 -2.53 -3.54 12.99
C SER A 54 -3.90 -4.07 12.55
N LEU A 55 -4.32 -5.24 13.04
CA LEU A 55 -5.63 -5.81 12.72
C LEU A 55 -6.78 -5.06 13.40
N ASP A 56 -6.58 -4.68 14.66
CA ASP A 56 -7.64 -4.12 15.49
C ASP A 56 -7.77 -2.59 15.31
N THR A 57 -6.73 -1.91 14.81
CA THR A 57 -6.71 -0.43 14.74
C THR A 57 -6.44 0.15 13.34
N ALA A 58 -5.79 -0.60 12.45
CA ALA A 58 -5.34 -0.07 11.16
C ALA A 58 -6.04 -0.70 9.95
N ALA A 59 -6.47 -1.97 10.05
CA ALA A 59 -7.09 -2.67 8.94
C ALA A 59 -8.57 -2.30 8.80
N VAL A 60 -8.94 -1.78 7.63
CA VAL A 60 -10.33 -1.44 7.28
C VAL A 60 -10.75 -2.30 6.09
N ARG A 61 -11.69 -3.21 6.29
CA ARG A 61 -12.26 -4.04 5.23
C ARG A 61 -13.40 -3.29 4.55
N LEU A 62 -13.46 -3.36 3.23
CA LEU A 62 -14.42 -2.64 2.42
C LEU A 62 -15.38 -3.59 1.70
N GLU A 63 -16.61 -3.12 1.40
CA GLU A 63 -17.66 -3.93 0.74
C GLU A 63 -17.28 -4.40 -0.67
N ASP A 64 -16.34 -3.71 -1.33
CA ASP A 64 -15.77 -4.12 -2.63
C ASP A 64 -14.79 -5.30 -2.53
N GLY A 65 -14.60 -5.85 -1.33
CA GLY A 65 -13.68 -6.94 -1.03
C GLY A 65 -12.21 -6.51 -0.94
N THR A 66 -11.93 -5.20 -0.97
CA THR A 66 -10.58 -4.67 -0.74
C THR A 66 -10.33 -4.38 0.74
N THR A 67 -9.07 -4.21 1.09
CA THR A 67 -8.64 -3.80 2.43
C THR A 67 -7.82 -2.52 2.33
N PHE A 68 -8.18 -1.53 3.12
CA PHE A 68 -7.38 -0.32 3.35
C PHE A 68 -6.62 -0.47 4.66
N MET A 69 -5.34 -0.11 4.67
CA MET A 69 -4.48 -0.22 5.86
C MET A 69 -3.97 1.16 6.25
N LEU A 70 -4.39 1.64 7.39
CA LEU A 70 -3.90 2.91 7.95
C LEU A 70 -2.40 2.80 8.29
N THR A 71 -1.64 3.83 7.95
CA THR A 71 -0.22 3.90 8.31
C THR A 71 -0.06 4.60 9.66
N GLY A 72 -0.03 3.82 10.71
CA GLY A 72 0.05 4.33 12.09
C GLY A 72 -1.16 5.20 12.44
N ASP A 73 -0.90 6.46 12.83
CA ASP A 73 -1.90 7.46 13.16
C ASP A 73 -2.30 8.35 11.97
N ILE A 74 -1.71 8.11 10.79
CA ILE A 74 -2.02 8.87 9.57
C ILE A 74 -3.18 8.18 8.85
N PRO A 75 -4.26 8.92 8.50
CA PRO A 75 -5.45 8.35 7.85
C PRO A 75 -5.22 8.12 6.35
N ALA A 76 -4.08 7.57 5.99
CA ALA A 76 -3.68 7.23 4.62
C ALA A 76 -2.98 5.88 4.58
N MET A 77 -2.85 5.31 3.39
CA MET A 77 -2.23 4.02 3.17
C MET A 77 -0.96 4.19 2.32
N TRP A 78 0.21 3.98 2.92
CA TRP A 78 1.46 3.83 2.21
C TRP A 78 1.58 2.44 1.61
N LEU A 79 2.06 2.34 0.39
CA LEU A 79 2.18 1.05 -0.32
C LEU A 79 3.21 0.12 0.35
N ARG A 80 4.38 0.64 0.71
CA ARG A 80 5.41 -0.13 1.43
C ARG A 80 4.92 -0.56 2.80
N ASP A 81 4.49 0.41 3.61
CA ASP A 81 4.12 0.19 5.01
C ASP A 81 2.99 -0.81 5.14
N SER A 82 1.93 -0.66 4.36
CA SER A 82 0.79 -1.58 4.36
C SER A 82 1.19 -3.01 3.99
N SER A 83 2.15 -3.18 3.09
CA SER A 83 2.70 -4.50 2.75
C SER A 83 3.42 -5.12 3.95
N VAL A 84 4.26 -4.33 4.65
CA VAL A 84 5.04 -4.80 5.79
C VAL A 84 4.13 -5.10 6.99
N GLN A 85 3.12 -4.29 7.25
CA GLN A 85 2.19 -4.44 8.37
C GLN A 85 1.46 -5.79 8.40
N VAL A 86 1.28 -6.45 7.25
CA VAL A 86 0.59 -7.75 7.17
C VAL A 86 1.52 -8.96 7.13
N THR A 87 2.83 -8.76 7.07
CA THR A 87 3.79 -9.88 6.94
C THR A 87 3.77 -10.84 8.12
N GLY A 88 3.53 -10.34 9.32
CA GLY A 88 3.40 -11.17 10.53
C GLY A 88 2.18 -12.11 10.50
N TYR A 89 1.17 -11.79 9.69
CA TYR A 89 -0.06 -12.60 9.55
C TYR A 89 0.02 -13.59 8.39
N LEU A 90 0.92 -13.36 7.45
CA LEU A 90 1.05 -14.18 6.23
C LEU A 90 1.16 -15.69 6.50
N PRO A 91 1.89 -16.19 7.52
CA PRO A 91 1.93 -17.62 7.82
C PRO A 91 0.58 -18.27 8.14
N PHE A 92 -0.41 -17.48 8.52
CA PHE A 92 -1.76 -17.95 8.85
C PHE A 92 -2.72 -17.94 7.64
N ALA A 93 -2.36 -17.27 6.55
CA ALA A 93 -3.22 -17.10 5.39
C ALA A 93 -3.59 -18.42 4.68
N SER A 94 -2.82 -19.49 4.85
CA SER A 94 -3.17 -20.83 4.33
C SER A 94 -4.29 -21.52 5.13
N GLU A 95 -4.46 -21.18 6.40
CA GLU A 95 -5.33 -21.88 7.33
C GLU A 95 -6.52 -21.00 7.81
N ASP A 96 -6.37 -19.68 7.77
CA ASP A 96 -7.37 -18.71 8.23
C ASP A 96 -7.89 -17.88 7.04
N GLU A 97 -9.16 -18.12 6.69
CA GLU A 97 -9.78 -17.44 5.54
C GLU A 97 -9.90 -15.93 5.74
N ASP A 98 -10.11 -15.47 6.98
CA ASP A 98 -10.19 -14.03 7.26
C ASP A 98 -8.84 -13.35 7.02
N VAL A 99 -7.73 -14.01 7.39
CA VAL A 99 -6.36 -13.53 7.10
C VAL A 99 -6.09 -13.55 5.60
N ARG A 100 -6.53 -14.60 4.91
CA ARG A 100 -6.41 -14.72 3.45
C ARG A 100 -7.13 -13.57 2.75
N GLN A 101 -8.37 -13.29 3.14
CA GLN A 101 -9.16 -12.20 2.57
C GLN A 101 -8.57 -10.82 2.88
N LEU A 102 -8.03 -10.62 4.09
CA LEU A 102 -7.34 -9.38 4.47
C LEU A 102 -6.21 -9.08 3.50
N ILE A 103 -5.29 -10.04 3.30
CA ILE A 103 -4.09 -9.82 2.47
C ILE A 103 -4.45 -9.73 1.00
N ARG A 104 -5.37 -10.57 0.51
CA ARG A 104 -5.84 -10.50 -0.88
C ARG A 104 -6.54 -9.18 -1.17
N GLY A 105 -7.37 -8.71 -0.25
CA GLY A 105 -8.04 -7.41 -0.36
C GLY A 105 -7.06 -6.24 -0.34
N LEU A 106 -5.99 -6.33 0.47
CA LEU A 106 -4.93 -5.33 0.50
C LEU A 106 -4.19 -5.26 -0.84
N LEU A 107 -3.78 -6.40 -1.39
CA LEU A 107 -3.12 -6.48 -2.70
C LEU A 107 -3.96 -5.87 -3.82
N LYS A 108 -5.27 -6.17 -3.86
CA LYS A 108 -6.19 -5.55 -4.83
C LYS A 108 -6.21 -4.03 -4.71
N ARG A 109 -6.25 -3.51 -3.49
CA ARG A 109 -6.24 -2.07 -3.23
C ARG A 109 -4.92 -1.43 -3.66
N GLN A 110 -3.78 -2.07 -3.38
CA GLN A 110 -2.47 -1.58 -3.78
C GLN A 110 -2.34 -1.52 -5.31
N PHE A 111 -2.75 -2.58 -6.03
CA PHE A 111 -2.70 -2.59 -7.49
C PHE A 111 -3.62 -1.54 -8.11
N PHE A 112 -4.83 -1.36 -7.57
CA PHE A 112 -5.71 -0.27 -7.98
C PHE A 112 -5.02 1.09 -7.82
N TYR A 113 -4.38 1.37 -6.70
CA TYR A 113 -3.69 2.64 -6.45
C TYR A 113 -2.51 2.85 -7.41
N ILE A 114 -1.73 1.83 -7.69
CA ILE A 114 -0.62 1.90 -8.65
C ILE A 114 -1.12 2.24 -10.06
N THR A 115 -2.32 1.78 -10.43
CA THR A 115 -2.91 2.15 -11.74
C THR A 115 -3.45 3.58 -11.78
N ILE A 116 -3.69 4.21 -10.63
CA ILE A 116 -4.02 5.65 -10.57
C ILE A 116 -2.76 6.48 -10.80
N ASP A 117 -1.69 6.20 -10.05
CA ASP A 117 -0.41 6.90 -10.18
C ASP A 117 0.73 6.08 -9.56
N PRO A 118 1.65 5.55 -10.37
CA PRO A 118 2.79 4.79 -9.87
C PRO A 118 3.87 5.65 -9.20
N TYR A 119 3.79 6.98 -9.30
CA TYR A 119 4.69 7.90 -8.60
C TYR A 119 4.21 8.28 -7.19
N ALA A 120 2.95 7.98 -6.85
CA ALA A 120 2.44 8.21 -5.51
C ALA A 120 2.82 7.06 -4.57
N ASN A 121 3.26 7.41 -3.37
CA ASN A 121 3.63 6.45 -2.32
C ASN A 121 2.52 6.24 -1.28
N ALA A 122 1.57 7.19 -1.16
CA ALA A 122 0.48 7.14 -0.20
C ALA A 122 -0.86 7.59 -0.79
N PHE A 123 -1.93 6.93 -0.37
CA PHE A 123 -3.27 7.11 -0.93
C PHE A 123 -4.36 7.27 0.13
N ASN A 124 -5.41 7.99 -0.25
CA ASN A 124 -6.65 8.13 0.50
C ASN A 124 -7.52 6.86 0.38
N ARG A 125 -8.32 6.59 1.40
CA ARG A 125 -9.32 5.52 1.34
C ARG A 125 -10.39 5.79 0.29
N GLU A 126 -10.75 7.06 0.14
CA GLU A 126 -11.76 7.60 -0.76
C GLU A 126 -11.17 8.76 -1.54
N PRO A 127 -11.76 9.17 -2.68
CA PRO A 127 -11.26 10.31 -3.46
C PRO A 127 -11.67 11.64 -2.80
N ASP A 128 -11.23 11.86 -1.56
CA ASP A 128 -11.61 13.01 -0.73
C ASP A 128 -10.60 14.16 -0.76
N ASN A 129 -9.56 14.04 -1.59
CA ASN A 129 -8.58 15.09 -1.83
C ASN A 129 -7.81 15.57 -0.59
N ARG A 130 -7.62 14.70 0.41
CA ARG A 130 -6.75 14.97 1.58
C ARG A 130 -5.30 14.63 1.26
N GLY A 131 -4.38 15.17 2.06
CA GLY A 131 -2.97 14.85 2.00
C GLY A 131 -2.05 16.06 2.00
N HIS A 132 -0.83 15.89 1.51
CA HIS A 132 0.19 16.94 1.42
C HIS A 132 -0.04 17.86 0.22
N LYS A 133 -1.09 18.69 0.28
CA LYS A 133 -1.50 19.59 -0.80
C LYS A 133 -0.59 20.80 -1.01
N ASP A 134 0.36 21.02 -0.11
CA ASP A 134 1.42 22.01 -0.25
C ASP A 134 2.62 21.51 -1.06
N ASP A 135 2.68 20.21 -1.33
CA ASP A 135 3.69 19.65 -2.23
C ASP A 135 3.43 20.12 -3.66
N VAL A 136 4.50 20.42 -4.37
CA VAL A 136 4.45 20.82 -5.78
C VAL A 136 4.90 19.64 -6.64
N THR A 137 4.04 19.20 -7.52
CA THR A 137 4.26 18.05 -8.41
C THR A 137 3.54 18.26 -9.74
N ASP A 138 3.82 17.44 -10.74
CA ASP A 138 3.29 17.53 -12.10
C ASP A 138 1.89 16.92 -12.28
N PHE A 139 1.39 16.16 -11.30
CA PHE A 139 0.08 15.52 -11.33
C PHE A 139 -0.56 15.49 -9.94
N ASP A 140 -1.88 15.56 -9.85
CA ASP A 140 -2.66 15.35 -8.63
C ASP A 140 -3.93 14.55 -8.93
N SER A 141 -4.42 13.87 -7.90
CA SER A 141 -5.67 13.12 -7.92
C SER A 141 -6.29 13.15 -6.53
N PRO A 142 -7.62 13.19 -6.38
CA PRO A 142 -8.27 13.13 -5.08
C PRO A 142 -7.99 11.83 -4.30
N TRP A 143 -7.48 10.80 -4.96
CA TRP A 143 -7.03 9.55 -4.34
C TRP A 143 -5.65 9.67 -3.69
N ILE A 144 -4.82 10.65 -4.07
CA ILE A 144 -3.43 10.75 -3.63
C ILE A 144 -3.33 11.53 -2.32
N TRP A 145 -2.71 10.91 -1.32
CA TRP A 145 -2.31 11.56 -0.08
C TRP A 145 -0.93 12.22 -0.21
N GLU A 146 0.04 11.49 -0.76
CA GLU A 146 1.40 11.97 -1.02
C GLU A 146 1.91 11.42 -2.34
N ARG A 147 2.40 12.32 -3.20
CA ARG A 147 3.00 11.95 -4.48
C ARG A 147 4.51 12.12 -4.46
N LYS A 148 5.14 11.24 -3.73
CA LYS A 148 6.61 11.20 -3.62
C LYS A 148 7.09 9.84 -4.15
N PHE A 149 7.84 9.85 -5.25
CA PHE A 149 8.32 8.61 -5.84
C PHE A 149 9.30 7.89 -4.92
N GLU A 150 8.94 6.70 -4.58
CA GLU A 150 9.75 5.76 -3.79
C GLU A 150 9.73 4.41 -4.51
N ILE A 151 10.89 3.96 -4.98
CA ILE A 151 11.00 2.73 -5.77
C ILE A 151 10.50 1.51 -5.00
N ASP A 152 10.70 1.48 -3.69
CA ASP A 152 10.24 0.40 -2.83
C ASP A 152 8.72 0.38 -2.67
N SER A 153 8.03 1.52 -2.76
CA SER A 153 6.57 1.58 -2.80
C SER A 153 5.97 0.74 -3.93
N LEU A 154 6.68 0.59 -5.04
CA LEU A 154 6.27 -0.27 -6.15
C LEU A 154 6.76 -1.72 -6.00
N CYS A 155 7.88 -1.94 -5.33
CA CYS A 155 8.45 -3.28 -5.13
C CYS A 155 7.72 -4.10 -4.06
N TYR A 156 7.31 -3.47 -2.96
CA TYR A 156 6.71 -4.18 -1.83
C TYR A 156 5.35 -4.85 -2.14
N PRO A 157 4.42 -4.24 -2.90
CA PRO A 157 3.21 -4.93 -3.34
C PRO A 157 3.48 -6.19 -4.19
N LEU A 158 4.47 -6.13 -5.08
CA LEU A 158 4.87 -7.30 -5.88
C LEU A 158 5.48 -8.40 -5.01
N TRP A 159 6.34 -8.01 -4.08
CA TRP A 159 6.93 -8.93 -3.10
C TRP A 159 5.85 -9.59 -2.22
N LEU A 160 4.88 -8.81 -1.72
CA LEU A 160 3.78 -9.34 -0.92
C LEU A 160 2.91 -10.31 -1.72
N ALA A 161 2.58 -9.98 -2.98
CA ALA A 161 1.81 -10.86 -3.86
C ALA A 161 2.52 -12.20 -4.10
N GLN A 162 3.84 -12.17 -4.33
CA GLN A 162 4.64 -13.38 -4.45
C GLN A 162 4.60 -14.21 -3.17
N LYS A 163 4.80 -13.60 -2.02
CA LYS A 163 4.78 -14.29 -0.72
C LYS A 163 3.41 -14.87 -0.41
N TYR A 164 2.34 -14.12 -0.70
CA TYR A 164 0.98 -14.59 -0.54
C TYR A 164 0.71 -15.83 -1.40
N ALA A 165 1.01 -15.79 -2.70
CA ALA A 165 0.80 -16.91 -3.60
C ALA A 165 1.63 -18.15 -3.17
N GLN A 166 2.89 -17.95 -2.76
CA GLN A 166 3.74 -19.03 -2.26
C GLN A 166 3.19 -19.67 -0.98
N THR A 167 2.64 -18.89 -0.07
CA THR A 167 2.13 -19.36 1.23
C THR A 167 0.79 -20.06 1.10
N THR A 168 -0.11 -19.52 0.26
CA THR A 168 -1.50 -19.98 0.19
C THR A 168 -1.79 -20.92 -0.96
N GLY A 169 -0.96 -20.94 -2.00
CA GLY A 169 -1.26 -21.57 -3.29
C GLY A 169 -2.36 -20.83 -4.08
N ASP A 170 -2.79 -19.66 -3.63
CA ASP A 170 -3.80 -18.85 -4.31
C ASP A 170 -3.14 -17.85 -5.27
N TYR A 171 -3.25 -18.14 -6.55
CA TYR A 171 -2.72 -17.31 -7.64
C TYR A 171 -3.76 -16.32 -8.20
N SER A 172 -4.94 -16.22 -7.61
CA SER A 172 -6.03 -15.33 -8.08
C SER A 172 -5.69 -13.85 -7.96
N VAL A 173 -4.66 -13.50 -7.19
CA VAL A 173 -4.13 -12.13 -7.08
C VAL A 173 -3.44 -11.64 -8.36
N TYR A 174 -3.07 -12.54 -9.28
CA TYR A 174 -2.44 -12.21 -10.57
C TYR A 174 -3.50 -12.02 -11.67
N ASP A 175 -4.52 -11.25 -11.35
CA ASP A 175 -5.64 -10.90 -12.22
C ASP A 175 -5.30 -9.77 -13.22
N ASP A 176 -6.30 -9.24 -13.89
CA ASP A 176 -6.11 -8.17 -14.86
C ASP A 176 -5.71 -6.83 -14.21
N GLU A 177 -6.13 -6.58 -12.96
CA GLU A 177 -5.70 -5.39 -12.20
C GLU A 177 -4.20 -5.48 -11.89
N PHE A 178 -3.73 -6.64 -11.42
CA PHE A 178 -2.30 -6.90 -11.24
C PHE A 178 -1.51 -6.68 -12.53
N ARG A 179 -2.01 -7.17 -13.69
CA ARG A 179 -1.29 -7.00 -14.96
C ARG A 179 -1.18 -5.55 -15.38
N ARG A 180 -2.24 -4.76 -15.15
CA ARG A 180 -2.22 -3.32 -15.40
C ARG A 180 -1.21 -2.62 -14.49
N ALA A 181 -1.27 -2.89 -13.18
CA ALA A 181 -0.33 -2.34 -12.21
C ALA A 181 1.13 -2.70 -12.55
N LEU A 182 1.39 -3.97 -12.93
CA LEU A 182 2.72 -4.40 -13.34
C LEU A 182 3.20 -3.65 -14.59
N GLY A 183 2.33 -3.40 -15.57
CA GLY A 183 2.63 -2.55 -16.72
C GLY A 183 3.06 -1.15 -16.29
N CYS A 184 2.26 -0.48 -15.43
CA CYS A 184 2.59 0.85 -14.88
C CYS A 184 3.95 0.84 -14.15
N ILE A 185 4.23 -0.19 -13.35
CA ILE A 185 5.51 -0.32 -12.63
C ILE A 185 6.69 -0.42 -13.60
N LEU A 186 6.59 -1.29 -14.62
CA LEU A 186 7.66 -1.51 -15.58
C LEU A 186 7.91 -0.27 -16.43
N ASP A 187 6.86 0.41 -16.90
CA ASP A 187 6.95 1.65 -17.66
C ASP A 187 7.59 2.77 -16.82
N THR A 188 7.24 2.85 -15.54
CA THR A 188 7.84 3.81 -14.60
C THR A 188 9.31 3.51 -14.41
N PHE A 189 9.69 2.26 -14.16
CA PHE A 189 11.09 1.88 -13.97
C PHE A 189 11.93 2.13 -15.25
N GLU A 190 11.38 1.85 -16.44
CA GLU A 190 12.06 2.14 -17.69
C GLU A 190 12.22 3.66 -17.91
N THR A 191 11.19 4.44 -17.62
CA THR A 191 11.22 5.90 -17.74
C THR A 191 12.23 6.52 -16.80
N GLU A 192 12.22 6.11 -15.54
CA GLU A 192 13.05 6.71 -14.49
C GLU A 192 14.55 6.34 -14.60
N GLN A 193 14.91 5.28 -15.32
CA GLN A 193 16.32 5.05 -15.71
C GLN A 193 16.91 6.21 -16.52
N TYR A 194 16.06 6.95 -17.22
CA TYR A 194 16.43 8.08 -18.07
C TYR A 194 15.66 9.34 -17.65
N HIS A 195 15.56 9.57 -16.36
CA HIS A 195 14.71 10.62 -15.77
C HIS A 195 14.86 11.97 -16.48
N GLY A 196 16.09 12.46 -16.66
CA GLY A 196 16.36 13.76 -17.27
C GLY A 196 15.92 13.91 -18.74
N GLU A 197 15.70 12.79 -19.43
CA GLU A 197 15.34 12.77 -20.85
C GLU A 197 13.87 12.38 -21.07
N LYS A 198 13.34 11.46 -20.26
CA LYS A 198 12.05 10.81 -20.49
C LYS A 198 10.98 11.18 -19.48
N SER A 199 11.36 11.59 -18.26
CA SER A 199 10.40 11.81 -17.18
C SER A 199 9.94 13.26 -17.10
N ALA A 200 8.64 13.44 -16.92
CA ALA A 200 8.04 14.73 -16.55
C ALA A 200 7.86 14.86 -15.03
N TYR A 201 8.03 13.75 -14.29
CA TYR A 201 7.82 13.72 -12.85
C TYR A 201 8.76 14.68 -12.12
N PHE A 202 8.20 15.41 -11.18
CA PHE A 202 8.94 16.15 -10.17
C PHE A 202 8.17 16.21 -8.87
N HIS A 203 8.91 16.43 -7.77
CA HIS A 203 8.37 16.65 -6.44
C HIS A 203 9.16 17.71 -5.70
N SER A 204 8.47 18.61 -5.02
CA SER A 204 9.08 19.62 -4.15
C SER A 204 8.18 19.89 -2.95
N ARG A 205 8.78 20.04 -1.77
CA ARG A 205 8.09 20.33 -0.51
C ARG A 205 8.58 21.68 0.07
N PRO A 206 8.11 22.80 -0.47
CA PRO A 206 8.66 24.13 -0.16
C PRO A 206 8.43 24.58 1.28
N LEU A 207 7.41 24.07 1.99
CA LEU A 207 7.14 24.40 3.38
C LEU A 207 8.13 23.80 4.39
N TYR A 208 8.94 22.85 3.93
CA TYR A 208 9.94 22.18 4.75
C TYR A 208 11.35 22.45 4.21
N PRO A 209 11.93 23.65 4.42
CA PRO A 209 13.23 24.05 3.86
C PRO A 209 14.39 23.18 4.34
N GLN A 210 14.22 22.40 5.43
CA GLN A 210 15.17 21.37 5.86
C GLN A 210 15.25 20.20 4.89
N PHE A 211 14.24 20.00 4.06
CA PHE A 211 14.26 19.05 2.95
C PHE A 211 14.57 19.84 1.68
N PRO A 212 15.84 19.88 1.25
CA PRO A 212 16.20 20.66 0.08
C PRO A 212 15.41 20.17 -1.13
N THR A 213 14.92 21.14 -1.93
CA THR A 213 14.43 20.85 -3.27
C THR A 213 15.48 20.02 -4.00
N LEU A 214 15.02 18.96 -4.63
CA LEU A 214 15.92 18.05 -5.33
C LEU A 214 16.82 18.81 -6.33
N PRO A 215 18.07 18.37 -6.53
CA PRO A 215 18.88 18.83 -7.63
C PRO A 215 18.06 18.79 -8.94
N ASN A 216 18.37 19.58 -9.93
CA ASN A 216 17.64 19.75 -11.19
C ASN A 216 16.40 20.68 -11.14
N GLY A 217 16.39 21.66 -10.22
CA GLY A 217 15.31 22.64 -10.16
C GLY A 217 13.97 22.05 -9.71
N GLY A 218 14.00 21.02 -8.86
CA GLY A 218 12.82 20.35 -8.37
C GLY A 218 12.30 19.22 -9.25
N LYS A 219 13.01 18.87 -10.31
CA LYS A 219 12.66 17.71 -11.13
C LYS A 219 13.18 16.44 -10.47
N GLY A 220 12.25 15.63 -10.09
CA GLY A 220 12.25 14.20 -9.78
C GLY A 220 13.46 13.57 -9.14
N THR A 221 13.23 12.42 -8.63
CA THR A 221 14.23 11.60 -7.98
C THR A 221 14.73 10.55 -8.97
N PRO A 222 16.04 10.47 -9.25
CA PRO A 222 16.58 9.39 -10.06
C PRO A 222 16.23 8.02 -9.48
N VAL A 223 16.17 7.02 -10.35
CA VAL A 223 16.02 5.61 -9.93
C VAL A 223 17.04 5.26 -8.84
N GLY A 224 16.56 4.59 -7.79
CA GLY A 224 17.37 4.17 -6.66
C GLY A 224 17.33 5.12 -5.45
N TYR A 225 16.61 6.21 -5.55
CA TYR A 225 16.31 7.04 -4.39
C TYR A 225 15.12 6.40 -3.63
N THR A 226 15.35 6.06 -2.39
CA THR A 226 14.29 5.68 -1.44
C THR A 226 14.15 6.82 -0.45
N GLY A 227 13.06 7.50 -0.47
CA GLY A 227 12.78 8.74 0.23
C GLY A 227 13.27 8.93 1.64
#